data_63da7c4d01c85e4de2a1e12ba962bc82
#
_entry.id   63da7c4d01c85e4de2a1e12ba962bc82
#
_cell.length_a   1.000
_cell.length_b   1.000
_cell.length_c   1.000
_cell.angle_alpha   90.00
_cell.angle_beta   90.00
_cell.angle_gamma   90.00
#
_symmetry.space_group_name_H-M   'P 1'
#
loop_
_entity.id
_entity.type
_entity.pdbx_description
1 polymer ?
#
loop_
_entity_poly.entity_id
_entity_poly.type
_entity_poly.pdbx_seq_one_letter_code
_entity_poly.pdbx_strand_id
1 'polypeptide(L)'
;MTKAKICGLSTAETVAAAVEGRADYIGFNFYSKSPRYVTPEQAAALAEPARSKCKIVAVVVDPDHQWVHDMVTILRPDFVQMHGAEPAYRVSEVARYSGRPIIKAVPVSIEDDIKTADTFDGMVDHLMFDTKPPKDADMPGGTGLTFDWDLLKNRRFQRPYFLAGGLDPWNVGEAIARSGAPVVDVSSGVERGPGLKDSALIAAFLDAVRRS
;
A
#
# COMPACT_ATOMS: atom_id res chain seq x y z
N MET A 1 -3.43 13.22 13.20
CA MET A 1 -3.31 11.78 13.55
C MET A 1 -2.95 11.05 12.28
N THR A 2 -1.91 10.24 12.31
CA THR A 2 -1.44 9.45 11.16
C THR A 2 -2.45 8.36 10.83
N LYS A 3 -2.73 8.15 9.55
CA LYS A 3 -3.62 7.10 9.05
C LYS A 3 -2.85 5.80 8.81
N ALA A 4 -3.57 4.66 8.83
CA ALA A 4 -2.98 3.35 8.62
C ALA A 4 -3.64 2.57 7.49
N LYS A 5 -2.81 1.87 6.70
CA LYS A 5 -3.23 0.90 5.69
C LYS A 5 -2.69 -0.48 6.05
N ILE A 6 -3.57 -1.50 5.99
CA ILE A 6 -3.20 -2.91 6.08
C ILE A 6 -3.28 -3.51 4.69
N CYS A 7 -2.14 -3.94 4.15
CA CYS A 7 -2.00 -4.36 2.76
C CYS A 7 -1.86 -5.88 2.62
N GLY A 8 -2.46 -6.43 1.54
CA GLY A 8 -2.36 -7.86 1.21
C GLY A 8 -3.22 -8.76 2.08
N LEU A 9 -4.41 -8.31 2.44
CA LEU A 9 -5.41 -9.12 3.12
C LEU A 9 -6.00 -10.18 2.17
N SER A 10 -6.22 -11.39 2.68
CA SER A 10 -6.72 -12.52 1.87
C SER A 10 -7.75 -13.40 2.58
N THR A 11 -8.11 -13.07 3.84
CA THR A 11 -9.08 -13.84 4.63
C THR A 11 -10.09 -12.92 5.33
N ALA A 12 -11.29 -13.43 5.57
CA ALA A 12 -12.34 -12.69 6.28
C ALA A 12 -11.91 -12.32 7.72
N GLU A 13 -11.18 -13.20 8.40
CA GLU A 13 -10.67 -12.99 9.75
C GLU A 13 -9.74 -11.77 9.81
N THR A 14 -8.78 -11.67 8.88
CA THR A 14 -7.80 -10.58 8.87
C THR A 14 -8.40 -9.26 8.38
N VAL A 15 -9.40 -9.30 7.50
CA VAL A 15 -10.22 -8.13 7.16
C VAL A 15 -10.99 -7.64 8.39
N ALA A 16 -11.62 -8.55 9.15
CA ALA A 16 -12.32 -8.19 10.38
C ALA A 16 -11.36 -7.53 11.39
N ALA A 17 -10.16 -8.10 11.61
CA ALA A 17 -9.15 -7.53 12.50
C ALA A 17 -8.72 -6.12 12.07
N ALA A 18 -8.54 -5.87 10.78
CA ALA A 18 -8.21 -4.53 10.25
C ALA A 18 -9.36 -3.53 10.50
N VAL A 19 -10.60 -3.95 10.27
CA VAL A 19 -11.80 -3.12 10.49
C VAL A 19 -12.00 -2.82 11.98
N GLU A 20 -11.90 -3.81 12.86
CA GLU A 20 -12.02 -3.65 14.31
C GLU A 20 -10.90 -2.76 14.85
N GLY A 21 -9.69 -2.92 14.33
CA GLY A 21 -8.54 -2.08 14.62
C GLY A 21 -8.64 -0.67 14.03
N ARG A 22 -9.72 -0.34 13.29
CA ARG A 22 -9.97 0.97 12.66
C ARG A 22 -8.87 1.37 11.66
N ALA A 23 -8.45 0.44 10.81
CA ALA A 23 -7.62 0.78 9.66
C ALA A 23 -8.36 1.78 8.75
N ASP A 24 -7.67 2.81 8.26
CA ASP A 24 -8.25 3.77 7.32
C ASP A 24 -8.34 3.18 5.91
N TYR A 25 -7.41 2.29 5.57
CA TYR A 25 -7.33 1.63 4.27
C TYR A 25 -7.06 0.14 4.44
N ILE A 26 -7.62 -0.66 3.54
CA ILE A 26 -7.26 -2.07 3.37
C ILE A 26 -6.89 -2.33 1.91
N GLY A 27 -5.86 -3.15 1.68
CA GLY A 27 -5.33 -3.45 0.35
C GLY A 27 -5.46 -4.92 -0.02
N PHE A 28 -5.92 -5.18 -1.26
CA PHE A 28 -5.94 -6.49 -1.89
C PHE A 28 -4.92 -6.55 -3.02
N ASN A 29 -4.13 -7.62 -3.07
CA ASN A 29 -3.02 -7.76 -4.01
C ASN A 29 -3.42 -8.62 -5.21
N PHE A 30 -3.29 -8.06 -6.42
CA PHE A 30 -3.65 -8.71 -7.68
C PHE A 30 -2.43 -9.12 -8.52
N TYR A 31 -1.24 -9.08 -7.97
CA TYR A 31 -0.05 -9.61 -8.63
C TYR A 31 0.05 -11.12 -8.44
N SER A 32 -0.13 -11.89 -9.50
CA SER A 32 -0.27 -13.36 -9.44
C SER A 32 0.93 -14.11 -8.86
N LYS A 33 2.13 -13.51 -8.88
CA LYS A 33 3.33 -14.09 -8.26
C LYS A 33 3.42 -13.79 -6.75
N SER A 34 2.55 -12.94 -6.21
CA SER A 34 2.54 -12.62 -4.79
C SER A 34 1.88 -13.74 -3.98
N PRO A 35 2.45 -14.12 -2.81
CA PRO A 35 1.78 -15.05 -1.88
C PRO A 35 0.50 -14.45 -1.28
N ARG A 36 0.24 -13.15 -1.50
CA ARG A 36 -0.94 -12.40 -1.03
C ARG A 36 -1.99 -12.23 -2.13
N TYR A 37 -1.82 -12.93 -3.25
CA TYR A 37 -2.72 -12.82 -4.40
C TYR A 37 -4.15 -13.26 -4.05
N VAL A 38 -5.12 -12.48 -4.50
CA VAL A 38 -6.54 -12.83 -4.50
C VAL A 38 -7.16 -12.48 -5.86
N THR A 39 -8.23 -13.17 -6.26
CA THR A 39 -8.97 -12.77 -7.47
C THR A 39 -9.85 -11.56 -7.20
N PRO A 40 -10.30 -10.80 -8.23
CA PRO A 40 -11.23 -9.71 -8.06
C PRO A 40 -12.52 -10.10 -7.32
N GLU A 41 -13.06 -11.29 -7.58
CA GLU A 41 -14.26 -11.83 -6.95
C GLU A 41 -14.04 -12.13 -5.46
N GLN A 42 -12.90 -12.76 -5.12
CA GLN A 42 -12.51 -12.99 -3.74
C GLN A 42 -12.35 -11.68 -2.98
N ALA A 43 -11.63 -10.72 -3.58
CA ALA A 43 -11.44 -9.39 -2.98
C ALA A 43 -12.78 -8.65 -2.80
N ALA A 44 -13.70 -8.72 -3.75
CA ALA A 44 -15.02 -8.11 -3.64
C ALA A 44 -15.83 -8.68 -2.47
N ALA A 45 -15.83 -10.01 -2.31
CA ALA A 45 -16.50 -10.67 -1.19
C ALA A 45 -15.87 -10.29 0.17
N LEU A 46 -14.54 -10.27 0.23
CA LEU A 46 -13.78 -9.87 1.44
C LEU A 46 -13.96 -8.39 1.79
N ALA A 47 -14.09 -7.52 0.80
CA ALA A 47 -14.22 -6.08 1.01
C ALA A 47 -15.61 -5.66 1.51
N GLU A 48 -16.64 -6.45 1.25
CA GLU A 48 -18.03 -6.05 1.50
C GLU A 48 -18.30 -5.58 2.95
N PRO A 49 -17.86 -6.29 4.02
CA PRO A 49 -18.08 -5.84 5.40
C PRO A 49 -17.21 -4.61 5.79
N ALA A 50 -16.22 -4.25 4.98
CA ALA A 50 -15.29 -3.14 5.26
C ALA A 50 -15.66 -1.83 4.54
N ARG A 51 -16.52 -1.87 3.49
CA ARG A 51 -16.77 -0.73 2.58
C ARG A 51 -17.24 0.56 3.26
N SER A 52 -17.99 0.47 4.34
CA SER A 52 -18.45 1.66 5.07
C SER A 52 -17.47 2.14 6.16
N LYS A 53 -16.38 1.42 6.36
CA LYS A 53 -15.45 1.61 7.49
C LYS A 53 -14.02 1.93 7.05
N CYS A 54 -13.58 1.36 5.93
CA CYS A 54 -12.23 1.51 5.39
C CYS A 54 -12.29 1.85 3.90
N LYS A 55 -11.25 2.51 3.38
CA LYS A 55 -11.02 2.67 1.95
C LYS A 55 -10.43 1.40 1.35
N ILE A 56 -10.98 0.95 0.24
CA ILE A 56 -10.54 -0.26 -0.46
C ILE A 56 -9.50 0.10 -1.51
N VAL A 57 -8.32 -0.54 -1.44
CA VAL A 57 -7.19 -0.31 -2.35
C VAL A 57 -6.90 -1.58 -3.15
N ALA A 58 -6.94 -1.46 -4.48
CA ALA A 58 -6.51 -2.51 -5.40
C ALA A 58 -5.02 -2.33 -5.74
N VAL A 59 -4.17 -3.29 -5.33
CA VAL A 59 -2.72 -3.25 -5.60
C VAL A 59 -2.42 -4.04 -6.86
N VAL A 60 -1.83 -3.39 -7.85
CA VAL A 60 -1.52 -3.95 -9.17
C VAL A 60 -0.06 -3.71 -9.56
N VAL A 61 0.47 -4.56 -10.43
CA VAL A 61 1.82 -4.46 -11.01
C VAL A 61 1.70 -4.63 -12.51
N ASP A 62 2.07 -3.61 -13.27
CA ASP A 62 2.07 -3.58 -14.74
C ASP A 62 0.79 -4.16 -15.38
N PRO A 63 -0.42 -3.75 -14.93
CA PRO A 63 -1.67 -4.35 -15.38
C PRO A 63 -1.99 -3.98 -16.83
N ASP A 64 -2.67 -4.86 -17.58
CA ASP A 64 -3.26 -4.49 -18.86
C ASP A 64 -4.61 -3.75 -18.70
N HIS A 65 -5.11 -3.14 -19.79
CA HIS A 65 -6.31 -2.30 -19.75
C HIS A 65 -7.58 -3.07 -19.44
N GLN A 66 -7.79 -4.20 -20.13
CA GLN A 66 -9.01 -4.99 -19.98
C GLN A 66 -9.10 -5.53 -18.58
N TRP A 67 -7.97 -6.02 -18.06
CA TRP A 67 -7.89 -6.52 -16.70
C TRP A 67 -8.23 -5.45 -15.65
N VAL A 68 -7.72 -4.20 -15.83
CA VAL A 68 -8.05 -3.08 -14.93
C VAL A 68 -9.55 -2.79 -14.96
N HIS A 69 -10.16 -2.76 -16.16
CA HIS A 69 -11.58 -2.52 -16.31
C HIS A 69 -12.43 -3.58 -15.58
N ASP A 70 -12.11 -4.85 -15.76
CA ASP A 70 -12.84 -5.96 -15.16
C ASP A 70 -12.68 -5.95 -13.62
N MET A 71 -11.45 -5.77 -13.13
CA MET A 71 -11.16 -5.67 -11.71
C MET A 71 -11.92 -4.51 -11.05
N VAL A 72 -11.90 -3.33 -11.65
CA VAL A 72 -12.62 -2.15 -11.11
C VAL A 72 -14.12 -2.36 -11.10
N THR A 73 -14.66 -3.03 -12.12
CA THR A 73 -16.09 -3.35 -12.22
C THR A 73 -16.52 -4.32 -11.12
N ILE A 74 -15.71 -5.36 -10.86
CA ILE A 74 -16.01 -6.41 -9.88
C ILE A 74 -15.76 -5.89 -8.46
N LEU A 75 -14.56 -5.38 -8.17
CA LEU A 75 -14.15 -4.96 -6.82
C LEU A 75 -14.74 -3.60 -6.42
N ARG A 76 -14.87 -2.66 -7.36
CA ARG A 76 -15.23 -1.25 -7.08
C ARG A 76 -14.35 -0.63 -6.00
N PRO A 77 -13.01 -0.60 -6.18
CA PRO A 77 -12.08 -0.05 -5.20
C PRO A 77 -12.22 1.47 -5.09
N ASP A 78 -11.81 2.04 -3.95
CA ASP A 78 -11.68 3.50 -3.77
C ASP A 78 -10.40 4.02 -4.44
N PHE A 79 -9.32 3.21 -4.47
CA PHE A 79 -8.02 3.55 -5.06
C PHE A 79 -7.45 2.38 -5.86
N VAL A 80 -6.69 2.70 -6.90
CA VAL A 80 -5.78 1.76 -7.56
C VAL A 80 -4.34 2.12 -7.18
N GLN A 81 -3.62 1.18 -6.57
CA GLN A 81 -2.21 1.34 -6.22
C GLN A 81 -1.35 0.65 -7.27
N MET A 82 -0.59 1.43 -8.01
CA MET A 82 0.37 0.95 -9.01
C MET A 82 1.72 0.73 -8.34
N HIS A 83 2.15 -0.53 -8.26
CA HIS A 83 3.29 -0.97 -7.46
C HIS A 83 4.43 -1.58 -8.30
N GLY A 84 4.36 -1.43 -9.61
CA GLY A 84 5.38 -1.84 -10.57
C GLY A 84 6.30 -0.69 -11.01
N ALA A 85 7.01 -0.94 -12.11
CA ALA A 85 7.90 0.05 -12.73
C ALA A 85 7.18 0.90 -13.80
N GLU A 86 5.87 1.09 -13.65
CA GLU A 86 5.04 1.77 -14.65
C GLU A 86 5.50 3.20 -14.90
N PRO A 87 5.78 3.57 -16.16
CA PRO A 87 6.14 4.94 -16.52
C PRO A 87 4.94 5.89 -16.40
N ALA A 88 5.20 7.20 -16.34
CA ALA A 88 4.20 8.23 -16.12
C ALA A 88 3.00 8.17 -17.08
N TYR A 89 3.26 7.93 -18.39
CA TYR A 89 2.17 7.81 -19.35
C TYR A 89 1.23 6.63 -19.03
N ARG A 90 1.79 5.50 -18.53
CA ARG A 90 1.00 4.33 -18.17
C ARG A 90 0.16 4.59 -16.92
N VAL A 91 0.71 5.33 -15.96
CA VAL A 91 -0.03 5.77 -14.76
C VAL A 91 -1.24 6.62 -15.16
N SER A 92 -1.05 7.58 -16.06
CA SER A 92 -2.15 8.41 -16.59
C SER A 92 -3.21 7.59 -17.33
N GLU A 93 -2.81 6.60 -18.10
CA GLU A 93 -3.74 5.70 -18.78
C GLU A 93 -4.59 4.92 -17.78
N VAL A 94 -3.96 4.28 -16.77
CA VAL A 94 -4.68 3.52 -15.73
C VAL A 94 -5.63 4.42 -14.95
N ALA A 95 -5.23 5.65 -14.59
CA ALA A 95 -6.10 6.63 -13.95
C ALA A 95 -7.36 6.88 -14.78
N ARG A 96 -7.18 7.12 -16.08
CA ARG A 96 -8.29 7.37 -17.01
C ARG A 96 -9.21 6.17 -17.21
N TYR A 97 -8.65 4.96 -17.38
CA TYR A 97 -9.45 3.75 -17.62
C TYR A 97 -10.14 3.23 -16.37
N SER A 98 -9.46 3.30 -15.22
CA SER A 98 -10.06 2.87 -13.96
C SER A 98 -11.12 3.85 -13.45
N GLY A 99 -11.00 5.13 -13.79
CA GLY A 99 -11.81 6.20 -13.20
C GLY A 99 -11.64 6.29 -11.68
N ARG A 100 -10.50 5.82 -11.16
CA ARG A 100 -10.20 5.77 -9.73
C ARG A 100 -8.97 6.61 -9.39
N PRO A 101 -8.95 7.21 -8.19
CA PRO A 101 -7.73 7.84 -7.66
C PRO A 101 -6.56 6.86 -7.64
N ILE A 102 -5.36 7.37 -7.94
CA ILE A 102 -4.14 6.57 -8.03
C ILE A 102 -3.22 6.79 -6.85
N ILE A 103 -2.69 5.69 -6.31
CA ILE A 103 -1.53 5.66 -5.43
C ILE A 103 -0.36 5.12 -6.26
N LYS A 104 0.73 5.89 -6.43
CA LYS A 104 1.94 5.39 -7.14
C LYS A 104 3.03 5.04 -6.14
N ALA A 105 3.44 3.79 -6.13
CA ALA A 105 4.58 3.34 -5.35
C ALA A 105 5.89 3.73 -6.05
N VAL A 106 6.79 4.34 -5.27
CA VAL A 106 8.15 4.74 -5.65
C VAL A 106 9.12 3.98 -4.76
N PRO A 107 9.96 3.11 -5.32
CA PRO A 107 10.94 2.36 -4.55
C PRO A 107 12.09 3.28 -4.10
N VAL A 108 12.41 3.29 -2.80
CA VAL A 108 13.41 4.17 -2.19
C VAL A 108 14.49 3.36 -1.47
N SER A 109 15.74 3.72 -1.74
CA SER A 109 16.92 3.27 -1.02
C SER A 109 17.83 4.44 -0.64
N ILE A 110 17.95 5.43 -1.53
CA ILE A 110 18.77 6.62 -1.39
C ILE A 110 17.99 7.88 -1.75
N GLU A 111 18.55 9.05 -1.46
CA GLU A 111 17.92 10.35 -1.72
C GLU A 111 17.52 10.56 -3.20
N ASP A 112 18.35 10.10 -4.14
CA ASP A 112 18.04 10.25 -5.57
C ASP A 112 16.80 9.46 -6.01
N ASP A 113 16.47 8.35 -5.34
CA ASP A 113 15.26 7.61 -5.62
C ASP A 113 13.99 8.45 -5.32
N ILE A 114 14.05 9.32 -4.30
CA ILE A 114 12.93 10.21 -3.96
C ILE A 114 12.68 11.25 -5.05
N LYS A 115 13.71 11.70 -5.76
CA LYS A 115 13.55 12.63 -6.89
C LYS A 115 12.72 12.02 -8.02
N THR A 116 12.66 10.71 -8.14
CA THR A 116 11.78 10.06 -9.12
C THR A 116 10.30 10.30 -8.82
N ALA A 117 9.96 10.59 -7.55
CA ALA A 117 8.60 10.96 -7.17
C ALA A 117 8.14 12.27 -7.82
N ASP A 118 9.06 13.20 -8.12
CA ASP A 118 8.75 14.48 -8.77
C ASP A 118 8.07 14.28 -10.13
N THR A 119 8.36 13.14 -10.79
CA THR A 119 7.70 12.76 -12.06
C THR A 119 6.20 12.50 -11.88
N PHE A 120 5.79 12.06 -10.72
CA PHE A 120 4.42 11.66 -10.41
C PHE A 120 3.69 12.65 -9.49
N ASP A 121 4.44 13.52 -8.79
CA ASP A 121 3.86 14.48 -7.83
C ASP A 121 2.96 15.48 -8.58
N GLY A 122 1.73 15.63 -8.11
CA GLY A 122 0.69 16.41 -8.79
C GLY A 122 -0.06 15.66 -9.92
N MET A 123 0.47 14.51 -10.38
CA MET A 123 -0.13 13.66 -11.42
C MET A 123 -1.03 12.57 -10.83
N VAL A 124 -0.71 12.11 -9.62
CA VAL A 124 -1.44 11.08 -8.89
C VAL A 124 -2.08 11.66 -7.63
N ASP A 125 -3.01 10.93 -7.01
CA ASP A 125 -3.69 11.39 -5.81
C ASP A 125 -2.83 11.18 -4.56
N HIS A 126 -2.01 10.14 -4.55
CA HIS A 126 -1.04 9.86 -3.51
C HIS A 126 0.25 9.27 -4.07
N LEU A 127 1.37 9.64 -3.45
CA LEU A 127 2.63 8.92 -3.58
C LEU A 127 2.70 7.83 -2.49
N MET A 128 3.47 6.78 -2.73
CA MET A 128 3.86 5.80 -1.71
C MET A 128 5.37 5.59 -1.80
N PHE A 129 6.08 5.79 -0.71
CA PHE A 129 7.51 5.49 -0.61
C PHE A 129 7.67 4.12 0.03
N ASP A 130 8.14 3.15 -0.75
CA ASP A 130 8.38 1.78 -0.30
C ASP A 130 9.88 1.47 -0.39
N THR A 131 10.38 0.61 0.48
CA THR A 131 11.77 0.20 0.44
C THR A 131 12.09 -0.49 -0.88
N LYS A 132 13.15 -0.03 -1.55
CA LYS A 132 13.63 -0.64 -2.79
C LYS A 132 14.04 -2.09 -2.52
N PRO A 133 13.45 -3.06 -3.24
CA PRO A 133 13.85 -4.45 -3.05
C PRO A 133 15.30 -4.67 -3.48
N PRO A 134 16.00 -5.68 -2.93
CA PRO A 134 17.30 -6.11 -3.46
C PRO A 134 17.22 -6.46 -4.94
N LYS A 135 18.33 -6.32 -5.68
CA LYS A 135 18.37 -6.57 -7.13
C LYS A 135 17.92 -7.97 -7.55
N ASP A 136 18.10 -8.94 -6.64
CA ASP A 136 17.74 -10.35 -6.88
C ASP A 136 16.39 -10.73 -6.27
N ALA A 137 15.56 -9.74 -5.88
CA ALA A 137 14.24 -10.02 -5.31
C ALA A 137 13.22 -10.37 -6.40
N ASP A 138 12.51 -11.47 -6.22
CA ASP A 138 11.45 -11.93 -7.14
C ASP A 138 10.19 -11.04 -7.13
N MET A 139 10.09 -10.12 -6.16
CA MET A 139 8.90 -9.27 -5.96
C MET A 139 9.29 -7.81 -5.73
N PRO A 140 8.45 -6.86 -6.19
CA PRO A 140 8.70 -5.43 -6.05
C PRO A 140 8.55 -4.87 -4.62
N GLY A 141 8.13 -5.67 -3.64
CA GLY A 141 7.96 -5.23 -2.25
C GLY A 141 7.75 -6.37 -1.27
N GLY A 142 7.55 -6.04 0.01
CA GLY A 142 7.28 -7.01 1.07
C GLY A 142 8.52 -7.77 1.57
N THR A 143 9.71 -7.21 1.41
CA THR A 143 11.00 -7.80 1.80
C THR A 143 11.33 -7.66 3.29
N GLY A 144 10.56 -6.85 4.04
CA GLY A 144 10.82 -6.56 5.46
C GLY A 144 11.99 -5.60 5.71
N LEU A 145 12.65 -5.10 4.66
CA LEU A 145 13.73 -4.12 4.78
C LEU A 145 13.16 -2.71 4.90
N THR A 146 13.89 -1.82 5.58
CA THR A 146 13.58 -0.38 5.71
C THR A 146 14.63 0.45 4.99
N PHE A 147 14.23 1.63 4.52
CA PHE A 147 15.16 2.68 4.10
C PHE A 147 15.29 3.74 5.20
N ASP A 148 16.23 4.70 5.05
CA ASP A 148 16.36 5.80 6.01
C ASP A 148 15.18 6.78 5.92
N TRP A 149 14.31 6.76 6.91
CA TRP A 149 13.09 7.58 6.96
C TRP A 149 13.36 9.09 7.04
N ASP A 150 14.54 9.51 7.51
CA ASP A 150 14.94 10.93 7.52
C ASP A 150 15.08 11.52 6.12
N LEU A 151 15.19 10.68 5.07
CA LEU A 151 15.13 11.12 3.68
C LEU A 151 13.81 11.81 3.31
N LEU A 152 12.72 11.51 4.01
CA LEU A 152 11.41 12.16 3.83
C LEU A 152 11.21 13.38 4.72
N LYS A 153 12.07 13.56 5.74
CA LYS A 153 11.97 14.64 6.70
C LYS A 153 12.05 16.00 6.01
N ASN A 154 11.11 16.88 6.34
CA ASN A 154 11.02 18.23 5.78
C ASN A 154 10.76 18.31 4.25
N ARG A 155 10.54 17.18 3.59
CA ARG A 155 10.11 17.17 2.18
C ARG A 155 8.66 17.64 2.06
N ARG A 156 8.40 18.44 1.03
CA ARG A 156 7.06 18.91 0.70
C ARG A 156 6.66 18.33 -0.64
N PHE A 157 5.64 17.49 -0.62
CA PHE A 157 5.00 16.96 -1.82
C PHE A 157 3.68 17.70 -2.04
N GLN A 158 3.25 17.85 -3.30
CA GLN A 158 1.96 18.45 -3.65
C GLN A 158 0.79 17.59 -3.16
N ARG A 159 1.04 16.27 -3.03
CA ARG A 159 0.05 15.29 -2.62
C ARG A 159 0.48 14.58 -1.33
N PRO A 160 -0.49 14.15 -0.51
CA PRO A 160 -0.17 13.33 0.65
C PRO A 160 0.47 12.01 0.22
N TYR A 161 1.31 11.44 1.09
CA TYR A 161 2.03 10.21 0.78
C TYR A 161 1.83 9.13 1.83
N PHE A 162 2.08 7.90 1.41
CA PHE A 162 2.17 6.72 2.25
C PHE A 162 3.64 6.40 2.50
N LEU A 163 3.99 6.10 3.75
CA LEU A 163 5.26 5.47 4.09
C LEU A 163 5.05 3.97 4.16
N ALA A 164 5.81 3.21 3.39
CA ALA A 164 5.82 1.75 3.35
C ALA A 164 7.25 1.21 3.50
N GLY A 165 7.39 -0.10 3.42
CA GLY A 165 8.69 -0.79 3.47
C GLY A 165 9.15 -1.12 4.88
N GLY A 166 9.08 -2.41 5.23
CA GLY A 166 9.61 -2.96 6.48
C GLY A 166 8.98 -2.45 7.76
N LEU A 167 7.82 -1.78 7.69
CA LEU A 167 7.10 -1.35 8.88
C LEU A 167 6.50 -2.54 9.62
N ASP A 168 6.49 -2.44 10.95
CA ASP A 168 5.93 -3.42 11.87
C ASP A 168 5.42 -2.73 13.15
N PRO A 169 4.77 -3.46 14.10
CA PRO A 169 4.26 -2.87 15.34
C PRO A 169 5.30 -2.20 16.23
N TRP A 170 6.58 -2.58 16.10
CA TRP A 170 7.64 -2.12 16.99
C TRP A 170 8.42 -0.93 16.45
N ASN A 171 8.41 -0.72 15.12
CA ASN A 171 9.15 0.36 14.48
C ASN A 171 8.28 1.49 13.92
N VAL A 172 6.96 1.28 13.75
CA VAL A 172 6.08 2.26 13.09
C VAL A 172 6.01 3.60 13.81
N GLY A 173 6.08 3.61 15.15
CA GLY A 173 6.08 4.86 15.92
C GLY A 173 7.32 5.72 15.64
N GLU A 174 8.52 5.09 15.58
CA GLU A 174 9.75 5.76 15.20
C GLU A 174 9.68 6.25 13.74
N ALA A 175 9.17 5.40 12.84
CA ALA A 175 9.04 5.73 11.42
C ALA A 175 8.16 6.97 11.21
N ILE A 176 7.04 7.09 11.93
CA ILE A 176 6.16 8.27 11.89
C ILE A 176 6.89 9.51 12.42
N ALA A 177 7.56 9.40 13.57
CA ALA A 177 8.25 10.53 14.19
C ALA A 177 9.39 11.07 13.31
N ARG A 178 10.12 10.19 12.62
CA ARG A 178 11.24 10.56 11.74
C ARG A 178 10.79 11.10 10.40
N SER A 179 9.84 10.44 9.74
CA SER A 179 9.39 10.81 8.39
C SER A 179 8.34 11.91 8.36
N GLY A 180 7.54 12.05 9.42
CA GLY A 180 6.34 12.89 9.42
C GLY A 180 5.22 12.37 8.50
N ALA A 181 5.22 11.08 8.19
CA ALA A 181 4.29 10.49 7.23
C ALA A 181 2.83 10.65 7.66
N PRO A 182 1.96 11.19 6.77
CA PRO A 182 0.53 11.32 7.07
C PRO A 182 -0.22 9.97 7.01
N VAL A 183 0.33 8.99 6.30
CA VAL A 183 -0.22 7.64 6.19
C VAL A 183 0.92 6.62 6.23
N VAL A 184 0.74 5.52 6.96
CA VAL A 184 1.66 4.37 6.98
C VAL A 184 1.01 3.14 6.40
N ASP A 185 1.79 2.32 5.69
CA ASP A 185 1.35 1.07 5.07
C ASP A 185 2.16 -0.12 5.58
N VAL A 186 1.49 -1.17 5.98
CA VAL A 186 2.14 -2.40 6.41
C VAL A 186 1.62 -3.61 5.63
N SER A 187 2.54 -4.48 5.26
CA SER A 187 2.21 -5.78 4.68
C SER A 187 2.91 -6.91 5.45
N SER A 188 4.15 -7.24 5.14
CA SER A 188 4.87 -8.37 5.76
C SER A 188 5.07 -8.24 7.27
N GLY A 189 5.16 -7.02 7.82
CA GLY A 189 5.36 -6.78 9.25
C GLY A 189 4.19 -7.18 10.16
N VAL A 190 3.06 -7.59 9.58
CA VAL A 190 1.91 -8.16 10.31
C VAL A 190 1.59 -9.59 9.84
N GLU A 191 2.63 -10.34 9.47
CA GLU A 191 2.56 -11.74 9.01
C GLU A 191 3.37 -12.67 9.92
N ARG A 192 2.88 -13.90 10.08
CA ARG A 192 3.64 -15.01 10.69
C ARG A 192 4.50 -15.75 9.68
N GLY A 193 4.26 -15.56 8.41
CA GLY A 193 4.97 -16.13 7.27
C GLY A 193 4.43 -15.51 5.98
N PRO A 194 5.10 -15.68 4.81
CA PRO A 194 4.71 -15.03 3.57
C PRO A 194 3.23 -15.27 3.22
N GLY A 195 2.45 -14.18 3.15
CA GLY A 195 1.01 -14.20 2.85
C GLY A 195 0.10 -14.61 4.03
N LEU A 196 0.65 -14.98 5.18
CA LEU A 196 -0.10 -15.43 6.35
C LEU A 196 -0.22 -14.30 7.38
N LYS A 197 -1.21 -13.42 7.21
CA LYS A 197 -1.50 -12.33 8.14
C LYS A 197 -1.85 -12.85 9.54
N ASP A 198 -1.47 -12.08 10.55
CA ASP A 198 -1.77 -12.33 11.96
C ASP A 198 -2.67 -11.22 12.52
N SER A 199 -3.86 -11.59 13.01
CA SER A 199 -4.84 -10.64 13.55
C SER A 199 -4.32 -9.90 14.79
N ALA A 200 -3.50 -10.53 15.61
CA ALA A 200 -2.90 -9.88 16.78
C ALA A 200 -1.82 -8.87 16.36
N LEU A 201 -0.99 -9.19 15.35
CA LEU A 201 -0.02 -8.25 14.80
C LEU A 201 -0.69 -7.08 14.10
N ILE A 202 -1.80 -7.29 13.38
CA ILE A 202 -2.61 -6.21 12.80
C ILE A 202 -3.11 -5.27 13.89
N ALA A 203 -3.70 -5.81 14.97
CA ALA A 203 -4.18 -5.01 16.08
C ALA A 203 -3.03 -4.23 16.76
N ALA A 204 -1.89 -4.89 17.02
CA ALA A 204 -0.72 -4.26 17.63
C ALA A 204 -0.16 -3.11 16.77
N PHE A 205 -0.10 -3.28 15.43
CA PHE A 205 0.34 -2.24 14.50
C PHE A 205 -0.59 -1.02 14.56
N LEU A 206 -1.90 -1.25 14.45
CA LEU A 206 -2.89 -0.18 14.49
C LEU A 206 -2.91 0.56 15.83
N ASP A 207 -2.68 -0.16 16.94
CA ASP A 207 -2.50 0.44 18.27
C ASP A 207 -1.23 1.29 18.35
N ALA A 208 -0.12 0.83 17.78
CA ALA A 208 1.14 1.59 17.73
C ALA A 208 0.97 2.90 16.93
N VAL A 209 0.30 2.86 15.77
CA VAL A 209 0.00 4.07 14.98
C VAL A 209 -0.87 5.06 15.76
N ARG A 210 -1.86 4.60 16.51
CA ARG A 210 -2.72 5.50 17.31
C ARG A 210 -2.01 6.19 18.46
N ARG A 211 -0.95 5.58 18.98
CA ARG A 211 -0.14 6.14 20.07
C ARG A 211 0.95 7.10 19.61
N SER A 212 1.24 7.15 18.32
CA SER A 212 2.23 8.02 17.67
C SER A 212 1.60 9.33 17.23
#